data_e44f24de5013356669ad5b8f1ef3f70b
#
_entry.id   e44f24de5013356669ad5b8f1ef3f70b
#
_cell.length_a   1.000
_cell.length_b   1.000
_cell.length_c   1.000
_cell.angle_alpha   90.00
_cell.angle_beta   90.00
_cell.angle_gamma   90.00
#
_symmetry.space_group_name_H-M   'P 1'
#
loop_
_entity.id
_entity.type
_entity.pdbx_description
1 polymer ?
#
loop_
_entity_poly.entity_id
_entity_poly.type
_entity_poly.pdbx_seq_one_letter_code
_entity_poly.pdbx_strand_id
1 'polypeptide(L)'
;MSAYGHTAGVIDRAIDNALAEKRLVGVVVLVAQGGDMFYRRAAGLADREAGRPMAFNTLFRLASVSKPIVSTAALALMAQGRMQLEDPITRWLPHFRPRLADGTTPLMTLRHLMTHTAGLSYRFFQSEGGFYAQSAVSDGMDEASVSLQENVRRIACAPLLAPPGAAWRYSIATDVLGAAIEQASGLPLAQAVKKWVTGPLAMTDTDFLAVDPARLAAAYADHPGEPRRLRQPDHLPFIDGSAGFHLSPARALDPLAYASGGAGMVGSAEDFLRLLEALRQGGTPVLPTDWVTAFTSNQIGDLPMPFWPGRGFGLGITVLKDPIAAQTPESVGTWRMGGTYGHSWFVDPVRQLSVVAFTNTALEGMSGAFVGEICQAVYAATGAMQCA
;
A
#
# COMPACT_ATOMS: atom_id res chain seq x y z
N MET A 1 -18.67 34.64 1.36
CA MET A 1 -17.67 33.57 1.25
C MET A 1 -18.00 32.60 2.34
N SER A 2 -18.40 31.38 1.99
CA SER A 2 -18.85 30.33 2.92
C SER A 2 -17.70 29.93 3.83
N ALA A 3 -17.98 29.53 5.08
CA ALA A 3 -16.99 28.97 6.03
C ALA A 3 -16.17 27.81 5.43
N TYR A 4 -16.73 27.07 4.48
CA TYR A 4 -16.06 26.04 3.68
C TYR A 4 -14.83 26.56 2.90
N GLY A 5 -14.85 27.78 2.35
CA GLY A 5 -13.74 28.32 1.56
C GLY A 5 -12.49 28.64 2.39
N HIS A 6 -12.67 28.99 3.67
CA HIS A 6 -11.52 29.32 4.53
C HIS A 6 -10.82 28.07 5.07
N THR A 7 -11.57 27.03 5.31
CA THR A 7 -11.09 25.75 5.90
C THR A 7 -10.32 24.89 4.87
N ALA A 8 -10.78 24.82 3.63
CA ALA A 8 -10.09 24.13 2.54
C ALA A 8 -8.73 24.78 2.18
N GLY A 9 -8.59 26.10 2.38
CA GLY A 9 -7.36 26.83 2.07
C GLY A 9 -6.11 26.39 2.83
N VAL A 10 -6.24 25.65 3.95
CA VAL A 10 -5.09 25.08 4.65
C VAL A 10 -4.52 23.90 3.85
N ILE A 11 -5.39 23.06 3.30
CA ILE A 11 -4.99 21.93 2.46
C ILE A 11 -4.37 22.45 1.15
N ASP A 12 -4.99 23.49 0.55
CA ASP A 12 -4.44 24.14 -0.64
C ASP A 12 -3.03 24.65 -0.41
N ARG A 13 -2.77 25.33 0.71
CA ARG A 13 -1.42 25.82 1.05
C ARG A 13 -0.40 24.70 1.19
N ALA A 14 -0.73 23.59 1.83
CA ALA A 14 0.19 22.46 1.95
C ALA A 14 0.59 21.90 0.56
N ILE A 15 -0.39 21.79 -0.35
CA ILE A 15 -0.15 21.35 -1.72
C ILE A 15 0.70 22.38 -2.49
N ASP A 16 0.32 23.67 -2.44
CA ASP A 16 0.98 24.74 -3.18
C ASP A 16 2.43 24.92 -2.73
N ASN A 17 2.69 24.84 -1.42
CA ASN A 17 4.05 24.91 -0.87
C ASN A 17 4.91 23.73 -1.37
N ALA A 18 4.43 22.49 -1.29
CA ALA A 18 5.18 21.32 -1.74
C ALA A 18 5.51 21.38 -3.24
N LEU A 19 4.60 21.93 -4.07
CA LEU A 19 4.85 22.14 -5.50
C LEU A 19 5.82 23.32 -5.75
N ALA A 20 5.64 24.45 -5.06
CA ALA A 20 6.49 25.62 -5.21
C ALA A 20 7.95 25.36 -4.74
N GLU A 21 8.11 24.59 -3.68
CA GLU A 21 9.39 24.11 -3.17
C GLU A 21 9.99 22.98 -4.02
N LYS A 22 9.30 22.56 -5.09
CA LYS A 22 9.70 21.49 -5.99
C LYS A 22 9.94 20.14 -5.28
N ARG A 23 9.24 19.88 -4.18
CA ARG A 23 9.29 18.57 -3.51
C ARG A 23 8.39 17.54 -4.23
N LEU A 24 7.32 18.01 -4.88
CA LEU A 24 6.42 17.20 -5.68
C LEU A 24 6.38 17.69 -7.13
N VAL A 25 6.15 16.75 -8.06
CA VAL A 25 5.84 17.08 -9.46
C VAL A 25 4.35 17.23 -9.66
N GLY A 26 3.54 16.35 -9.09
CA GLY A 26 2.10 16.43 -9.13
C GLY A 26 1.43 15.57 -8.07
N VAL A 27 0.17 15.91 -7.75
CA VAL A 27 -0.58 15.28 -6.67
C VAL A 27 -2.08 15.30 -6.94
N VAL A 28 -2.76 14.26 -6.47
CA VAL A 28 -4.22 14.21 -6.28
C VAL A 28 -4.49 14.01 -4.80
N VAL A 29 -5.22 14.94 -4.18
CA VAL A 29 -5.68 14.84 -2.79
C VAL A 29 -7.20 14.77 -2.78
N LEU A 30 -7.70 13.73 -2.10
CA LEU A 30 -9.12 13.51 -1.87
C LEU A 30 -9.35 13.33 -0.37
N VAL A 31 -10.35 14.02 0.18
CA VAL A 31 -10.78 13.88 1.57
C VAL A 31 -12.29 13.65 1.59
N ALA A 32 -12.71 12.52 2.15
CA ALA A 32 -14.10 12.27 2.49
C ALA A 32 -14.31 12.40 4.00
N GLN A 33 -15.42 13.00 4.42
CA GLN A 33 -15.84 13.10 5.83
C GLN A 33 -17.32 12.75 5.95
N GLY A 34 -17.64 11.83 6.86
CA GLY A 34 -19.03 11.42 7.08
C GLY A 34 -19.67 10.69 5.89
N GLY A 35 -18.91 10.33 4.87
CA GLY A 35 -19.40 9.73 3.63
C GLY A 35 -19.45 10.70 2.45
N ASP A 36 -19.32 11.99 2.69
CA ASP A 36 -19.36 13.03 1.66
C ASP A 36 -17.94 13.47 1.25
N MET A 37 -17.78 13.86 -0.02
CA MET A 37 -16.54 14.46 -0.51
C MET A 37 -16.36 15.86 0.09
N PHE A 38 -15.50 15.96 1.08
CA PHE A 38 -15.17 17.22 1.76
C PHE A 38 -14.21 18.09 0.95
N TYR A 39 -13.18 17.46 0.35
CA TYR A 39 -12.16 18.16 -0.40
C TYR A 39 -11.64 17.30 -1.56
N ARG A 40 -11.39 17.96 -2.71
CA ARG A 40 -10.73 17.30 -3.84
C ARG A 40 -9.89 18.30 -4.62
N ARG A 41 -8.66 17.91 -4.92
CA ARG A 41 -7.75 18.73 -5.75
C ARG A 41 -6.76 17.83 -6.51
N ALA A 42 -6.59 18.15 -7.80
CA ALA A 42 -5.48 17.67 -8.62
C ALA A 42 -4.61 18.90 -8.95
N ALA A 43 -3.29 18.82 -8.73
CA ALA A 43 -2.39 19.95 -8.90
C ALA A 43 -1.01 19.49 -9.40
N GLY A 44 -0.28 20.37 -10.07
CA GLY A 44 1.01 20.05 -10.70
C GLY A 44 0.86 19.25 -11.97
N LEU A 45 1.87 18.43 -12.29
CA LEU A 45 1.99 17.74 -13.57
C LEU A 45 2.00 16.22 -13.38
N ALA A 46 1.22 15.53 -14.22
CA ALA A 46 1.26 14.07 -14.33
C ALA A 46 2.48 13.58 -15.15
N ASP A 47 2.93 14.41 -16.09
CA ASP A 47 4.19 14.22 -16.83
C ASP A 47 4.79 15.60 -17.07
N ARG A 48 5.88 15.91 -16.36
CA ARG A 48 6.52 17.24 -16.41
C ARG A 48 7.16 17.51 -17.78
N GLU A 49 7.85 16.52 -18.31
CA GLU A 49 8.58 16.63 -19.58
C GLU A 49 7.62 16.80 -20.78
N ALA A 50 6.44 16.21 -20.67
CA ALA A 50 5.37 16.37 -21.66
C ALA A 50 4.44 17.57 -21.39
N GLY A 51 4.60 18.28 -20.27
CA GLY A 51 3.72 19.37 -19.86
C GLY A 51 2.28 18.91 -19.55
N ARG A 52 2.07 17.59 -19.30
CA ARG A 52 0.73 17.03 -19.06
C ARG A 52 0.26 17.33 -17.63
N PRO A 53 -0.87 18.04 -17.45
CA PRO A 53 -1.36 18.38 -16.11
C PRO A 53 -1.81 17.14 -15.34
N MET A 54 -1.75 17.23 -14.01
CA MET A 54 -2.39 16.25 -13.12
C MET A 54 -3.90 16.37 -13.22
N ALA A 55 -4.59 15.23 -13.24
CA ALA A 55 -6.05 15.14 -13.31
C ALA A 55 -6.58 14.11 -12.31
N PHE A 56 -7.86 14.18 -11.93
CA PHE A 56 -8.47 13.25 -11.00
C PHE A 56 -8.44 11.80 -11.49
N ASN A 57 -8.56 11.60 -12.80
CA ASN A 57 -8.50 10.29 -13.45
C ASN A 57 -7.08 9.84 -13.81
N THR A 58 -6.04 10.52 -13.32
CA THR A 58 -4.66 10.08 -13.50
C THR A 58 -4.45 8.72 -12.83
N LEU A 59 -3.78 7.82 -13.53
CA LEU A 59 -3.40 6.50 -13.02
C LEU A 59 -2.03 6.56 -12.35
N PHE A 60 -1.90 5.84 -11.25
CA PHE A 60 -0.67 5.78 -10.46
C PHE A 60 -0.22 4.33 -10.28
N ARG A 61 1.09 4.10 -10.21
CA ARG A 61 1.68 2.84 -9.77
C ARG A 61 1.52 2.72 -8.27
N LEU A 62 0.63 1.86 -7.81
CA LEU A 62 0.18 1.85 -6.41
C LEU A 62 1.24 1.35 -5.42
N ALA A 63 2.20 0.52 -5.88
CA ALA A 63 3.15 -0.14 -4.97
C ALA A 63 2.42 -0.75 -3.77
N SER A 64 2.85 -0.46 -2.54
CA SER A 64 2.27 -1.03 -1.32
C SER A 64 0.81 -0.66 -1.04
N VAL A 65 0.23 0.30 -1.76
CA VAL A 65 -1.23 0.54 -1.74
C VAL A 65 -2.01 -0.65 -2.34
N SER A 66 -1.34 -1.56 -3.06
CA SER A 66 -1.92 -2.84 -3.51
C SER A 66 -2.31 -3.75 -2.33
N LYS A 67 -1.58 -3.71 -1.22
CA LYS A 67 -1.75 -4.64 -0.09
C LYS A 67 -3.15 -4.64 0.52
N PRO A 68 -3.75 -3.50 0.89
CA PRO A 68 -5.11 -3.50 1.42
C PRO A 68 -6.14 -4.03 0.42
N ILE A 69 -5.95 -3.81 -0.89
CA ILE A 69 -6.84 -4.33 -1.94
C ILE A 69 -6.76 -5.85 -1.98
N VAL A 70 -5.54 -6.41 -2.03
CA VAL A 70 -5.32 -7.87 -2.07
C VAL A 70 -5.71 -8.54 -0.75
N SER A 71 -5.44 -7.90 0.39
CA SER A 71 -5.90 -8.39 1.70
C SER A 71 -7.42 -8.44 1.78
N THR A 72 -8.13 -7.45 1.23
CA THR A 72 -9.60 -7.46 1.14
C THR A 72 -10.09 -8.64 0.30
N ALA A 73 -9.42 -9.00 -0.80
CA ALA A 73 -9.78 -10.18 -1.59
C ALA A 73 -9.61 -11.50 -0.81
N ALA A 74 -8.52 -11.63 -0.01
CA ALA A 74 -8.33 -12.78 0.87
C ALA A 74 -9.44 -12.86 1.93
N LEU A 75 -9.77 -11.73 2.57
CA LEU A 75 -10.84 -11.67 3.56
C LEU A 75 -12.21 -11.97 2.97
N ALA A 76 -12.48 -11.56 1.73
CA ALA A 76 -13.73 -11.92 1.03
C ALA A 76 -13.84 -13.43 0.80
N LEU A 77 -12.73 -14.13 0.48
CA LEU A 77 -12.69 -15.59 0.40
C LEU A 77 -12.88 -16.24 1.78
N MET A 78 -12.32 -15.64 2.83
CA MET A 78 -12.49 -16.12 4.21
C MET A 78 -13.94 -15.95 4.68
N ALA A 79 -14.58 -14.83 4.36
CA ALA A 79 -16.00 -14.59 4.64
C ALA A 79 -16.94 -15.61 3.95
N GLN A 80 -16.50 -16.18 2.82
CA GLN A 80 -17.18 -17.25 2.10
C GLN A 80 -16.81 -18.65 2.63
N GLY A 81 -16.00 -18.77 3.67
CA GLY A 81 -15.55 -20.06 4.22
C GLY A 81 -14.54 -20.82 3.35
N ARG A 82 -13.99 -20.19 2.30
CA ARG A 82 -13.06 -20.83 1.36
C ARG A 82 -11.61 -20.86 1.91
N MET A 83 -11.26 -19.92 2.76
CA MET A 83 -9.98 -19.81 3.45
C MET A 83 -10.22 -19.50 4.92
N GLN A 84 -9.22 -19.74 5.78
CA GLN A 84 -9.26 -19.36 7.20
C GLN A 84 -7.92 -18.73 7.59
N LEU A 85 -7.94 -17.76 8.52
CA LEU A 85 -6.71 -17.10 8.99
C LEU A 85 -5.68 -18.10 9.53
N GLU A 86 -6.13 -19.15 10.19
CA GLU A 86 -5.28 -20.17 10.79
C GLU A 86 -4.93 -21.32 9.83
N ASP A 87 -5.39 -21.28 8.58
CA ASP A 87 -4.95 -22.28 7.60
C ASP A 87 -3.43 -22.25 7.46
N PRO A 88 -2.75 -23.40 7.57
CA PRO A 88 -1.34 -23.46 7.23
C PRO A 88 -1.14 -23.12 5.76
N ILE A 89 -0.14 -22.30 5.45
CA ILE A 89 0.14 -21.89 4.07
C ILE A 89 0.32 -23.11 3.14
N THR A 90 0.84 -24.20 3.67
CA THR A 90 1.06 -25.46 2.93
C THR A 90 -0.22 -26.15 2.49
N ARG A 91 -1.38 -25.78 3.00
CA ARG A 91 -2.68 -26.21 2.46
C ARG A 91 -2.89 -25.71 1.03
N TRP A 92 -2.45 -24.49 0.76
CA TRP A 92 -2.62 -23.80 -0.53
C TRP A 92 -1.38 -23.89 -1.41
N LEU A 93 -0.20 -23.87 -0.79
CA LEU A 93 1.11 -23.91 -1.43
C LEU A 93 1.95 -25.05 -0.80
N PRO A 94 1.74 -26.33 -1.17
CA PRO A 94 2.34 -27.47 -0.49
C PRO A 94 3.88 -27.46 -0.47
N HIS A 95 4.49 -26.78 -1.46
CA HIS A 95 5.95 -26.68 -1.60
C HIS A 95 6.54 -25.41 -0.94
N PHE A 96 5.71 -24.50 -0.44
CA PHE A 96 6.18 -23.31 0.26
C PHE A 96 6.57 -23.66 1.70
N ARG A 97 7.83 -24.06 1.87
CA ARG A 97 8.40 -24.55 3.15
C ARG A 97 9.73 -23.85 3.45
N PRO A 98 9.76 -22.51 3.61
CA PRO A 98 10.98 -21.82 3.99
C PRO A 98 11.46 -22.31 5.36
N ARG A 99 12.78 -22.29 5.57
CA ARG A 99 13.42 -22.83 6.79
C ARG A 99 14.01 -21.71 7.63
N LEU A 100 14.09 -21.94 8.91
CA LEU A 100 14.93 -21.16 9.81
C LEU A 100 16.41 -21.48 9.60
N ALA A 101 17.29 -20.66 10.16
CA ALA A 101 18.75 -20.86 10.05
C ALA A 101 19.23 -22.20 10.63
N ASP A 102 18.51 -22.76 11.58
CA ASP A 102 18.78 -24.10 12.16
C ASP A 102 18.27 -25.26 11.28
N GLY A 103 17.68 -24.97 10.13
CA GLY A 103 17.14 -25.95 9.19
C GLY A 103 15.70 -26.40 9.48
N THR A 104 15.09 -25.96 10.58
CA THR A 104 13.70 -26.32 10.92
C THR A 104 12.70 -25.61 9.99
N THR A 105 11.57 -26.29 9.72
CA THR A 105 10.45 -25.75 8.93
C THR A 105 9.28 -25.47 9.88
N PRO A 106 9.08 -24.23 10.30
CA PRO A 106 8.02 -23.88 11.23
C PRO A 106 6.64 -23.86 10.56
N LEU A 107 5.57 -24.00 11.36
CA LEU A 107 4.21 -23.77 10.90
C LEU A 107 4.02 -22.28 10.58
N MET A 108 3.59 -21.99 9.34
CA MET A 108 3.23 -20.65 8.89
C MET A 108 1.76 -20.63 8.47
N THR A 109 0.99 -19.68 8.94
CA THR A 109 -0.45 -19.53 8.61
C THR A 109 -0.70 -18.31 7.74
N LEU A 110 -1.91 -18.20 7.18
CA LEU A 110 -2.34 -17.02 6.44
C LEU A 110 -2.35 -15.76 7.34
N ARG A 111 -2.66 -15.92 8.64
CA ARG A 111 -2.54 -14.83 9.63
C ARG A 111 -1.13 -14.27 9.65
N HIS A 112 -0.12 -15.11 9.72
CA HIS A 112 1.28 -14.66 9.73
C HIS A 112 1.66 -13.87 8.47
N LEU A 113 1.13 -14.26 7.30
CA LEU A 113 1.34 -13.51 6.05
C LEU A 113 0.65 -12.14 6.11
N MET A 114 -0.63 -12.10 6.51
CA MET A 114 -1.43 -10.87 6.52
C MET A 114 -0.98 -9.87 7.59
N THR A 115 -0.35 -10.35 8.66
CA THR A 115 0.17 -9.51 9.75
C THR A 115 1.64 -9.17 9.61
N HIS A 116 2.33 -9.61 8.55
CA HIS A 116 3.77 -9.48 8.39
C HIS A 116 4.59 -10.06 9.56
N THR A 117 4.10 -11.13 10.17
CA THR A 117 4.80 -11.88 11.22
C THR A 117 5.31 -13.24 10.73
N ALA A 118 5.35 -13.48 9.42
CA ALA A 118 5.76 -14.74 8.82
C ALA A 118 7.29 -15.02 8.87
N GLY A 119 8.10 -14.06 9.32
CA GLY A 119 9.56 -14.18 9.31
C GLY A 119 10.19 -13.93 7.93
N LEU A 120 9.41 -13.51 6.94
CA LEU A 120 9.85 -13.11 5.61
C LEU A 120 10.45 -11.69 5.62
N SER A 121 11.02 -11.26 4.48
CA SER A 121 11.58 -9.93 4.28
C SER A 121 11.20 -9.38 2.91
N TYR A 122 11.73 -8.24 2.56
CA TYR A 122 11.90 -7.71 1.22
C TYR A 122 13.39 -7.64 0.87
N ARG A 123 13.75 -7.72 -0.41
CA ARG A 123 15.12 -7.53 -0.89
C ARG A 123 15.64 -6.16 -0.50
N PHE A 124 14.82 -5.12 -0.63
CA PHE A 124 15.21 -3.73 -0.34
C PHE A 124 15.54 -3.45 1.14
N PHE A 125 15.23 -4.36 2.07
CA PHE A 125 15.68 -4.29 3.48
C PHE A 125 16.95 -5.09 3.74
N GLN A 126 17.35 -5.98 2.84
CA GLN A 126 18.55 -6.78 2.99
C GLN A 126 19.74 -6.03 2.37
N SER A 127 20.97 -6.47 2.66
CA SER A 127 22.14 -5.98 1.93
C SER A 127 22.11 -6.40 0.45
N GLU A 128 22.92 -5.76 -0.39
CA GLU A 128 23.04 -6.09 -1.83
C GLU A 128 23.25 -7.58 -2.10
N GLY A 129 24.05 -8.27 -1.30
CA GLY A 129 24.30 -9.71 -1.39
C GLY A 129 23.39 -10.57 -0.50
N GLY A 130 22.27 -10.03 0.00
CA GLY A 130 21.36 -10.74 0.89
C GLY A 130 20.70 -11.96 0.26
N PHE A 131 20.09 -12.81 1.08
CA PHE A 131 19.48 -14.09 0.64
C PHE A 131 18.47 -13.92 -0.50
N TYR A 132 17.68 -12.82 -0.50
CA TYR A 132 16.70 -12.58 -1.56
C TYR A 132 17.38 -12.20 -2.88
N ALA A 133 18.49 -11.45 -2.84
CA ALA A 133 19.29 -11.18 -4.02
C ALA A 133 19.92 -12.46 -4.57
N GLN A 134 20.50 -13.31 -3.70
CA GLN A 134 21.09 -14.60 -4.08
C GLN A 134 20.06 -15.56 -4.70
N SER A 135 18.81 -15.52 -4.22
CA SER A 135 17.71 -16.33 -4.74
C SER A 135 16.97 -15.66 -5.90
N ALA A 136 17.43 -14.49 -6.36
CA ALA A 136 16.80 -13.69 -7.40
C ALA A 136 15.30 -13.43 -7.13
N VAL A 137 14.94 -13.15 -5.86
CA VAL A 137 13.58 -12.80 -5.47
C VAL A 137 13.25 -11.40 -6.00
N SER A 138 12.11 -11.29 -6.67
CA SER A 138 11.56 -9.99 -7.09
C SER A 138 10.73 -9.40 -5.97
N ASP A 139 10.89 -8.10 -5.68
CA ASP A 139 10.03 -7.34 -4.75
C ASP A 139 8.72 -6.87 -5.41
N GLY A 140 8.44 -7.29 -6.65
CA GLY A 140 7.21 -6.95 -7.38
C GLY A 140 7.20 -5.57 -8.02
N MET A 141 8.33 -4.86 -7.99
CA MET A 141 8.49 -3.51 -8.56
C MET A 141 9.61 -3.44 -9.62
N ASP A 142 10.41 -4.47 -9.74
CA ASP A 142 11.56 -4.61 -10.64
C ASP A 142 11.16 -5.21 -12.01
N GLU A 143 12.15 -5.38 -12.89
CA GLU A 143 11.98 -5.96 -14.23
C GLU A 143 11.89 -7.49 -14.27
N ALA A 144 11.66 -8.15 -13.13
CA ALA A 144 11.73 -9.60 -13.09
C ALA A 144 10.71 -10.27 -14.03
N SER A 145 11.22 -10.99 -15.03
CA SER A 145 10.45 -11.82 -15.96
C SER A 145 10.19 -13.20 -15.36
N VAL A 146 9.43 -13.26 -14.27
CA VAL A 146 9.08 -14.51 -13.56
C VAL A 146 7.58 -14.57 -13.32
N SER A 147 7.04 -15.79 -13.17
CA SER A 147 5.68 -15.97 -12.69
C SER A 147 5.59 -15.74 -11.18
N LEU A 148 4.37 -15.49 -10.68
CA LEU A 148 4.12 -15.41 -9.22
C LEU A 148 4.56 -16.71 -8.53
N GLN A 149 4.24 -17.87 -9.11
CA GLN A 149 4.62 -19.19 -8.58
C GLN A 149 6.14 -19.36 -8.50
N GLU A 150 6.87 -18.93 -9.55
CA GLU A 150 8.34 -19.00 -9.54
C GLU A 150 8.92 -18.03 -8.50
N ASN A 151 8.38 -16.83 -8.35
CA ASN A 151 8.84 -15.91 -7.31
C ASN A 151 8.59 -16.48 -5.89
N VAL A 152 7.42 -17.08 -5.65
CA VAL A 152 7.10 -17.77 -4.39
C VAL A 152 8.07 -18.94 -4.13
N ARG A 153 8.43 -19.72 -5.17
CA ARG A 153 9.46 -20.76 -5.06
C ARG A 153 10.82 -20.18 -4.65
N ARG A 154 11.22 -19.06 -5.23
CA ARG A 154 12.48 -18.35 -4.87
C ARG A 154 12.45 -17.83 -3.45
N ILE A 155 11.32 -17.27 -2.99
CA ILE A 155 11.13 -16.82 -1.61
C ILE A 155 11.30 -18.03 -0.64
N ALA A 156 10.76 -19.19 -0.99
CA ALA A 156 10.88 -20.40 -0.15
C ALA A 156 12.31 -20.95 -0.05
N CYS A 157 13.20 -20.59 -0.98
CA CYS A 157 14.62 -20.98 -0.92
C CYS A 157 15.44 -20.13 0.05
N ALA A 158 14.98 -18.93 0.40
CA ALA A 158 15.65 -18.06 1.35
C ALA A 158 15.27 -18.43 2.80
N PRO A 159 16.20 -18.32 3.76
CA PRO A 159 15.90 -18.58 5.15
C PRO A 159 14.95 -17.56 5.74
N LEU A 160 14.10 -18.00 6.67
CA LEU A 160 13.30 -17.11 7.51
C LEU A 160 14.21 -16.34 8.47
N LEU A 161 13.92 -15.06 8.67
CA LEU A 161 14.66 -14.18 9.58
C LEU A 161 14.18 -14.27 11.02
N ALA A 162 13.03 -14.88 11.26
CA ALA A 162 12.47 -15.18 12.58
C ALA A 162 11.42 -16.28 12.46
N PRO A 163 11.11 -17.01 13.55
CA PRO A 163 9.96 -17.91 13.60
C PRO A 163 8.66 -17.13 13.33
N PRO A 164 7.68 -17.71 12.58
CA PRO A 164 6.39 -17.11 12.40
C PRO A 164 5.74 -16.76 13.75
N GLY A 165 5.19 -15.54 13.86
CA GLY A 165 4.61 -15.00 15.08
C GLY A 165 5.60 -14.36 16.07
N ALA A 166 6.91 -14.54 15.92
CA ALA A 166 7.90 -14.07 16.89
C ALA A 166 8.28 -12.59 16.73
N ALA A 167 8.17 -12.04 15.53
CA ALA A 167 8.52 -10.65 15.25
C ALA A 167 7.69 -10.10 14.10
N TRP A 168 7.40 -8.80 14.15
CA TRP A 168 6.84 -8.08 13.03
C TRP A 168 7.97 -7.65 12.08
N ARG A 169 7.82 -8.01 10.79
CA ARG A 169 8.76 -7.65 9.72
C ARG A 169 8.00 -7.37 8.44
N TYR A 170 7.97 -6.13 8.02
CA TYR A 170 7.38 -5.78 6.73
C TYR A 170 8.05 -6.56 5.60
N SER A 171 7.26 -7.25 4.76
CA SER A 171 7.79 -8.27 3.88
C SER A 171 6.95 -8.50 2.64
N ILE A 172 7.47 -9.32 1.74
CA ILE A 172 6.81 -9.81 0.51
C ILE A 172 5.63 -10.78 0.78
N ALA A 173 5.23 -10.93 2.02
CA ALA A 173 4.19 -11.88 2.42
C ALA A 173 2.87 -11.75 1.63
N THR A 174 2.54 -10.55 1.14
CA THR A 174 1.32 -10.34 0.34
C THR A 174 1.41 -10.97 -1.06
N ASP A 175 2.62 -11.17 -1.63
CA ASP A 175 2.78 -11.93 -2.86
C ASP A 175 2.53 -13.42 -2.61
N VAL A 176 3.01 -13.96 -1.48
CA VAL A 176 2.72 -15.34 -1.06
C VAL A 176 1.23 -15.52 -0.79
N LEU A 177 0.58 -14.52 -0.15
CA LEU A 177 -0.88 -14.49 0.02
C LEU A 177 -1.60 -14.46 -1.33
N GLY A 178 -1.11 -13.69 -2.31
CA GLY A 178 -1.63 -13.65 -3.66
C GLY A 178 -1.64 -15.02 -4.33
N ALA A 179 -0.55 -15.78 -4.22
CA ALA A 179 -0.49 -17.14 -4.72
C ALA A 179 -1.47 -18.09 -3.99
N ALA A 180 -1.66 -17.92 -2.67
CA ALA A 180 -2.67 -18.68 -1.93
C ALA A 180 -4.10 -18.32 -2.38
N ILE A 181 -4.38 -17.04 -2.69
CA ILE A 181 -5.66 -16.59 -3.26
C ILE A 181 -5.91 -17.28 -4.62
N GLU A 182 -4.90 -17.39 -5.49
CA GLU A 182 -5.04 -18.11 -6.77
C GLU A 182 -5.47 -19.55 -6.55
N GLN A 183 -4.82 -20.26 -5.64
CA GLN A 183 -5.17 -21.66 -5.33
C GLN A 183 -6.57 -21.79 -4.72
N ALA A 184 -6.92 -20.93 -3.77
CA ALA A 184 -8.22 -20.96 -3.11
C ALA A 184 -9.38 -20.56 -4.04
N SER A 185 -9.11 -19.67 -4.98
CA SER A 185 -10.13 -19.15 -5.89
C SER A 185 -10.26 -19.94 -7.19
N GLY A 186 -9.19 -20.61 -7.62
CA GLY A 186 -9.07 -21.20 -8.95
C GLY A 186 -8.95 -20.14 -10.07
N LEU A 187 -8.62 -18.90 -9.74
CA LEU A 187 -8.51 -17.78 -10.67
C LEU A 187 -7.11 -17.14 -10.56
N PRO A 188 -6.56 -16.59 -11.65
CA PRO A 188 -5.41 -15.68 -11.56
C PRO A 188 -5.68 -14.53 -10.59
N LEU A 189 -4.66 -14.06 -9.87
CA LEU A 189 -4.81 -13.03 -8.82
C LEU A 189 -5.55 -11.78 -9.30
N ALA A 190 -5.24 -11.28 -10.49
CA ALA A 190 -5.94 -10.12 -11.06
C ALA A 190 -7.45 -10.36 -11.21
N GLN A 191 -7.84 -11.54 -11.69
CA GLN A 191 -9.25 -11.90 -11.81
C GLN A 191 -9.93 -12.10 -10.46
N ALA A 192 -9.22 -12.67 -9.48
CA ALA A 192 -9.72 -12.82 -8.12
C ALA A 192 -9.98 -11.46 -7.46
N VAL A 193 -9.02 -10.53 -7.54
CA VAL A 193 -9.16 -9.17 -7.03
C VAL A 193 -10.31 -8.44 -7.73
N LYS A 194 -10.42 -8.58 -9.05
CA LYS A 194 -11.53 -7.99 -9.83
C LYS A 194 -12.88 -8.53 -9.38
N LYS A 195 -12.98 -9.82 -9.18
CA LYS A 195 -14.24 -10.48 -8.80
C LYS A 195 -14.74 -10.08 -7.42
N TRP A 196 -13.84 -9.98 -6.44
CA TRP A 196 -14.24 -9.80 -5.04
C TRP A 196 -14.02 -8.40 -4.49
N VAL A 197 -13.27 -7.53 -5.18
CA VAL A 197 -12.99 -6.18 -4.69
C VAL A 197 -13.27 -5.13 -5.74
N THR A 198 -12.47 -5.05 -6.82
CA THR A 198 -12.57 -3.90 -7.73
C THR A 198 -13.85 -3.87 -8.54
N GLY A 199 -14.39 -5.02 -8.93
CA GLY A 199 -15.68 -5.12 -9.62
C GLY A 199 -16.86 -4.65 -8.78
N PRO A 200 -17.11 -5.24 -7.59
CA PRO A 200 -18.19 -4.81 -6.70
C PRO A 200 -18.16 -3.35 -6.30
N LEU A 201 -16.95 -2.76 -6.21
CA LEU A 201 -16.75 -1.34 -5.86
C LEU A 201 -16.70 -0.41 -7.08
N ALA A 202 -16.90 -0.95 -8.29
CA ALA A 202 -16.76 -0.19 -9.54
C ALA A 202 -15.42 0.58 -9.66
N MET A 203 -14.33 -0.03 -9.17
CA MET A 203 -12.97 0.49 -9.27
C MET A 203 -12.39 0.16 -10.66
N THR A 204 -12.90 0.83 -11.68
CA THR A 204 -12.64 0.50 -13.09
C THR A 204 -11.25 0.90 -13.56
N ASP A 205 -10.57 1.75 -12.81
CA ASP A 205 -9.21 2.25 -13.06
C ASP A 205 -8.14 1.41 -12.35
N THR A 206 -8.54 0.41 -11.56
CA THR A 206 -7.63 -0.34 -10.68
C THR A 206 -7.46 -1.77 -11.15
N ASP A 207 -6.24 -2.11 -11.60
CA ASP A 207 -5.85 -3.46 -12.06
C ASP A 207 -4.32 -3.64 -11.88
N PHE A 208 -3.78 -4.80 -12.28
CA PHE A 208 -2.32 -5.06 -12.30
C PHE A 208 -1.62 -4.52 -13.57
N LEU A 209 -2.38 -3.99 -14.50
CA LEU A 209 -1.90 -3.25 -15.68
C LEU A 209 -2.63 -1.91 -15.76
N ALA A 210 -1.98 -0.92 -16.34
CA ALA A 210 -2.63 0.35 -16.63
C ALA A 210 -3.76 0.14 -17.65
N VAL A 211 -4.99 0.35 -17.22
CA VAL A 211 -6.19 0.21 -18.08
C VAL A 211 -6.21 1.21 -19.22
N ASP A 212 -5.52 2.33 -19.05
CA ASP A 212 -5.29 3.36 -20.07
C ASP A 212 -3.88 3.94 -19.91
N PRO A 213 -2.90 3.47 -20.70
CA PRO A 213 -1.52 3.97 -20.64
C PRO A 213 -1.35 5.47 -20.80
N ALA A 214 -2.23 6.14 -21.53
CA ALA A 214 -2.15 7.60 -21.73
C ALA A 214 -2.42 8.40 -20.46
N ARG A 215 -3.17 7.82 -19.51
CA ARG A 215 -3.48 8.40 -18.22
C ARG A 215 -2.44 8.10 -17.13
N LEU A 216 -1.51 7.17 -17.38
CA LEU A 216 -0.51 6.77 -16.40
C LEU A 216 0.47 7.92 -16.13
N ALA A 217 0.64 8.31 -14.86
CA ALA A 217 1.59 9.34 -14.48
C ALA A 217 3.03 8.88 -14.75
N ALA A 218 3.88 9.81 -15.21
CA ALA A 218 5.32 9.63 -15.16
C ALA A 218 5.76 9.55 -13.68
N ALA A 219 6.70 8.67 -13.38
CA ALA A 219 7.20 8.48 -12.03
C ALA A 219 8.50 9.26 -11.82
N TYR A 220 8.61 9.90 -10.69
CA TYR A 220 9.76 10.69 -10.26
C TYR A 220 10.29 10.19 -8.91
N ALA A 221 11.52 10.53 -8.60
CA ALA A 221 12.13 10.28 -7.31
C ALA A 221 12.67 11.58 -6.71
N ASP A 222 12.71 11.63 -5.40
CA ASP A 222 13.36 12.70 -4.67
C ASP A 222 14.80 12.89 -5.16
N HIS A 223 15.19 14.14 -5.32
CA HIS A 223 16.54 14.49 -5.74
C HIS A 223 16.86 15.90 -5.20
N PRO A 224 18.10 16.18 -4.83
CA PRO A 224 18.51 17.53 -4.43
C PRO A 224 18.11 18.58 -5.49
N GLY A 225 17.38 19.60 -5.08
CA GLY A 225 16.90 20.69 -5.92
C GLY A 225 15.51 20.45 -6.53
N GLU A 226 15.30 19.38 -7.24
CA GLU A 226 13.97 19.01 -7.78
C GLU A 226 13.89 17.50 -8.10
N PRO A 227 12.69 16.90 -8.08
CA PRO A 227 12.52 15.48 -8.39
C PRO A 227 13.02 15.16 -9.79
N ARG A 228 13.73 14.04 -9.91
CA ARG A 228 14.16 13.51 -11.19
C ARG A 228 13.20 12.44 -11.71
N ARG A 229 12.99 12.38 -13.01
CA ARG A 229 12.25 11.29 -13.64
C ARG A 229 12.94 9.95 -13.37
N LEU A 230 12.18 8.92 -12.99
CA LEU A 230 12.72 7.57 -12.86
C LEU A 230 13.13 7.01 -14.23
N ARG A 231 14.26 6.33 -14.25
CA ARG A 231 14.77 5.57 -15.41
C ARG A 231 14.07 4.22 -15.51
N GLN A 232 14.40 3.47 -16.56
CA GLN A 232 13.93 2.13 -16.79
C GLN A 232 15.12 1.17 -17.01
N PRO A 233 15.49 0.33 -16.04
CA PRO A 233 15.10 0.37 -14.61
C PRO A 233 15.80 1.47 -13.82
N ASP A 234 15.39 1.66 -12.56
CA ASP A 234 16.04 2.61 -11.63
C ASP A 234 16.27 1.97 -10.26
N HIS A 235 17.19 2.59 -9.51
CA HIS A 235 17.52 2.22 -8.15
C HIS A 235 17.41 3.44 -7.24
N LEU A 236 16.67 3.30 -6.13
CA LEU A 236 16.52 4.32 -5.11
C LEU A 236 17.12 3.82 -3.79
N PRO A 237 18.12 4.50 -3.22
CA PRO A 237 18.56 4.25 -1.85
C PRO A 237 17.39 4.39 -0.88
N PHE A 238 17.41 3.61 0.21
CA PHE A 238 16.36 3.67 1.21
C PHE A 238 16.89 3.70 2.64
N ILE A 239 17.54 2.65 3.07
CA ILE A 239 18.18 2.54 4.39
C ILE A 239 19.68 2.28 4.17
N ASP A 240 20.53 2.93 4.91
CA ASP A 240 21.99 2.74 4.82
C ASP A 240 22.36 1.26 4.97
N GLY A 241 23.17 0.77 4.04
CA GLY A 241 23.59 -0.63 3.99
C GLY A 241 22.56 -1.61 3.42
N SER A 242 21.36 -1.16 3.05
CA SER A 242 20.37 -1.97 2.36
C SER A 242 20.48 -1.89 0.83
N ALA A 243 19.91 -2.89 0.14
CA ALA A 243 19.87 -2.92 -1.33
C ALA A 243 18.99 -1.82 -1.94
N GLY A 244 18.15 -1.13 -1.15
CA GLY A 244 17.25 -0.11 -1.66
C GLY A 244 16.20 -0.65 -2.64
N PHE A 245 15.41 0.25 -3.19
CA PHE A 245 14.33 -0.11 -4.12
C PHE A 245 14.85 -0.26 -5.54
N HIS A 246 14.60 -1.42 -6.15
CA HIS A 246 14.75 -1.64 -7.58
C HIS A 246 13.41 -1.41 -8.26
N LEU A 247 13.30 -0.40 -9.09
CA LEU A 247 12.04 0.04 -9.68
C LEU A 247 12.08 -0.09 -11.20
N SER A 248 11.00 -0.60 -11.77
CA SER A 248 10.74 -0.63 -13.20
C SER A 248 9.43 0.09 -13.51
N PRO A 249 9.45 1.38 -13.84
CA PRO A 249 8.24 2.11 -14.18
C PRO A 249 7.44 1.48 -15.34
N ALA A 250 8.11 0.81 -16.27
CA ALA A 250 7.45 0.14 -17.39
C ALA A 250 6.65 -1.11 -16.99
N ARG A 251 6.91 -1.70 -15.79
CA ARG A 251 6.17 -2.87 -15.30
C ARG A 251 4.65 -2.69 -15.35
N ALA A 252 4.16 -1.49 -15.06
CA ALA A 252 2.74 -1.14 -15.13
C ALA A 252 2.11 -1.26 -16.54
N LEU A 253 2.94 -1.40 -17.57
CA LEU A 253 2.56 -1.53 -18.97
C LEU A 253 2.94 -2.90 -19.58
N ASP A 254 3.57 -3.77 -18.80
CA ASP A 254 4.06 -5.07 -19.26
C ASP A 254 3.03 -6.17 -18.93
N PRO A 255 2.33 -6.72 -19.95
CA PRO A 255 1.35 -7.78 -19.75
C PRO A 255 1.97 -9.11 -19.29
N LEU A 256 3.29 -9.25 -19.37
CA LEU A 256 4.02 -10.44 -18.91
C LEU A 256 4.49 -10.30 -17.45
N ALA A 257 4.40 -9.12 -16.86
CA ALA A 257 4.72 -8.92 -15.46
C ALA A 257 3.70 -9.67 -14.57
N TYR A 258 4.20 -10.50 -13.65
CA TYR A 258 3.30 -11.19 -12.73
C TYR A 258 2.54 -10.20 -11.83
N ALA A 259 1.32 -10.56 -11.46
CA ALA A 259 0.48 -9.81 -10.55
C ALA A 259 1.07 -9.87 -9.12
N SER A 260 1.92 -8.90 -8.75
CA SER A 260 2.45 -8.81 -7.39
C SER A 260 1.38 -8.29 -6.44
N GLY A 261 0.94 -9.13 -5.51
CA GLY A 261 -0.05 -8.75 -4.50
C GLY A 261 0.43 -7.64 -3.57
N GLY A 262 1.75 -7.55 -3.38
CA GLY A 262 2.37 -6.56 -2.50
C GLY A 262 2.66 -5.21 -3.15
N ALA A 263 2.75 -5.14 -4.52
CA ALA A 263 3.28 -3.93 -5.15
C ALA A 263 2.84 -3.69 -6.61
N GLY A 264 2.18 -4.64 -7.25
CA GLY A 264 2.03 -4.65 -8.71
C GLY A 264 0.84 -3.91 -9.28
N MET A 265 -0.05 -3.33 -8.47
CA MET A 265 -1.27 -2.71 -8.98
C MET A 265 -1.05 -1.27 -9.47
N VAL A 266 -1.92 -0.89 -10.37
CA VAL A 266 -2.12 0.47 -10.88
C VAL A 266 -3.53 0.90 -10.55
N GLY A 267 -3.78 2.19 -10.29
CA GLY A 267 -5.12 2.67 -10.00
C GLY A 267 -5.20 4.18 -9.89
N SER A 268 -6.42 4.70 -9.77
CA SER A 268 -6.69 6.12 -9.50
C SER A 268 -6.94 6.37 -8.01
N ALA A 269 -6.76 7.62 -7.58
CA ALA A 269 -7.06 8.04 -6.22
C ALA A 269 -8.56 7.89 -5.89
N GLU A 270 -9.44 8.13 -6.86
CA GLU A 270 -10.89 8.01 -6.69
C GLU A 270 -11.31 6.55 -6.44
N ASP A 271 -10.75 5.61 -7.19
CA ASP A 271 -11.03 4.20 -6.98
C ASP A 271 -10.57 3.73 -5.59
N PHE A 272 -9.37 4.16 -5.20
CA PHE A 272 -8.86 3.77 -3.89
C PHE A 272 -9.69 4.38 -2.74
N LEU A 273 -10.15 5.62 -2.89
CA LEU A 273 -11.07 6.23 -1.91
C LEU A 273 -12.39 5.45 -1.78
N ARG A 274 -12.92 4.89 -2.88
CA ARG A 274 -14.13 4.02 -2.84
C ARG A 274 -13.92 2.80 -1.95
N LEU A 275 -12.75 2.15 -2.04
CA LEU A 275 -12.41 1.04 -1.15
C LEU A 275 -12.34 1.50 0.31
N LEU A 276 -11.63 2.61 0.59
CA LEU A 276 -11.49 3.13 1.95
C LEU A 276 -12.85 3.47 2.57
N GLU A 277 -13.72 4.15 1.82
CA GLU A 277 -15.07 4.51 2.29
C GLU A 277 -15.97 3.28 2.48
N ALA A 278 -15.91 2.29 1.58
CA ALA A 278 -16.65 1.04 1.75
C ALA A 278 -16.22 0.33 3.06
N LEU A 279 -14.92 0.22 3.32
CA LEU A 279 -14.39 -0.38 4.53
C LEU A 279 -14.77 0.44 5.77
N ARG A 280 -14.61 1.77 5.74
CA ARG A 280 -14.98 2.65 6.86
C ARG A 280 -16.47 2.55 7.22
N GLN A 281 -17.34 2.33 6.23
CA GLN A 281 -18.78 2.20 6.38
C GLN A 281 -19.26 0.76 6.67
N GLY A 282 -18.37 -0.15 7.05
CA GLY A 282 -18.71 -1.51 7.47
C GLY A 282 -18.51 -2.59 6.41
N GLY A 283 -17.90 -2.26 5.25
CA GLY A 283 -17.38 -3.24 4.30
C GLY A 283 -18.29 -3.61 3.13
N THR A 284 -19.57 -3.26 3.15
CA THR A 284 -20.47 -3.56 2.03
C THR A 284 -20.04 -2.82 0.76
N PRO A 285 -20.03 -3.48 -0.42
CA PRO A 285 -20.50 -4.85 -0.70
C PRO A 285 -19.40 -5.93 -0.65
N VAL A 286 -18.19 -5.62 -0.21
CA VAL A 286 -17.02 -6.52 -0.34
C VAL A 286 -16.76 -7.39 0.88
N LEU A 287 -17.04 -6.89 2.10
CA LEU A 287 -16.79 -7.60 3.35
C LEU A 287 -17.97 -7.47 4.32
N PRO A 288 -18.26 -8.50 5.13
CA PRO A 288 -19.03 -8.35 6.37
C PRO A 288 -18.30 -7.48 7.41
N THR A 289 -19.04 -6.79 8.26
CA THR A 289 -18.53 -5.86 9.26
C THR A 289 -17.51 -6.50 10.24
N ASP A 290 -17.73 -7.76 10.63
CA ASP A 290 -16.80 -8.47 11.53
C ASP A 290 -15.41 -8.64 10.89
N TRP A 291 -15.36 -8.87 9.59
CA TRP A 291 -14.10 -8.96 8.85
C TRP A 291 -13.44 -7.59 8.69
N VAL A 292 -14.21 -6.52 8.54
CA VAL A 292 -13.66 -5.16 8.57
C VAL A 292 -13.06 -4.87 9.94
N THR A 293 -13.74 -5.21 11.02
CA THR A 293 -13.23 -5.06 12.39
C THR A 293 -11.93 -5.83 12.59
N ALA A 294 -11.86 -7.09 12.13
CA ALA A 294 -10.64 -7.87 12.18
C ALA A 294 -9.52 -7.27 11.33
N PHE A 295 -9.84 -6.75 10.13
CA PHE A 295 -8.89 -6.11 9.22
C PHE A 295 -8.25 -4.87 9.83
N THR A 296 -9.04 -4.03 10.51
CA THR A 296 -8.64 -2.70 11.01
C THR A 296 -8.24 -2.69 12.48
N SER A 297 -8.25 -3.83 13.17
CA SER A 297 -7.78 -3.95 14.55
C SER A 297 -6.35 -4.48 14.64
N ASN A 298 -5.64 -4.14 15.72
CA ASN A 298 -4.29 -4.65 15.94
C ASN A 298 -4.30 -6.17 16.15
N GLN A 299 -3.58 -6.89 15.30
CA GLN A 299 -3.47 -8.35 15.26
C GLN A 299 -2.12 -8.89 15.75
N ILE A 300 -1.17 -8.01 16.06
CA ILE A 300 0.19 -8.38 16.44
C ILE A 300 0.49 -8.17 17.92
N GLY A 301 -0.52 -7.80 18.73
CA GLY A 301 -0.34 -7.50 20.14
C GLY A 301 0.65 -6.36 20.36
N ASP A 302 1.67 -6.63 21.18
CA ASP A 302 2.70 -5.66 21.54
C ASP A 302 4.04 -5.89 20.81
N LEU A 303 4.04 -6.68 19.74
CA LEU A 303 5.23 -6.81 18.89
C LEU A 303 5.66 -5.42 18.39
N PRO A 304 6.93 -5.06 18.57
CA PRO A 304 7.42 -3.74 18.18
C PRO A 304 7.45 -3.55 16.67
N MET A 305 7.15 -2.33 16.24
CA MET A 305 7.26 -1.88 14.84
C MET A 305 8.33 -0.78 14.77
N PRO A 306 9.63 -1.11 14.59
CA PRO A 306 10.74 -0.16 14.77
C PRO A 306 10.64 1.12 13.94
N PHE A 307 10.06 1.04 12.72
CA PHE A 307 9.93 2.20 11.83
C PHE A 307 8.63 3.00 12.03
N TRP A 308 7.70 2.49 12.85
CA TRP A 308 6.39 3.12 13.07
C TRP A 308 6.02 3.11 14.55
N PRO A 309 6.66 3.95 15.38
CA PRO A 309 6.36 4.05 16.80
C PRO A 309 4.88 4.38 17.02
N GLY A 310 4.31 3.87 18.11
CA GLY A 310 2.92 4.10 18.45
C GLY A 310 1.88 3.33 17.61
N ARG A 311 2.33 2.45 16.69
CA ARG A 311 1.45 1.68 15.80
C ARG A 311 1.51 0.19 16.08
N GLY A 312 0.41 -0.49 15.75
CA GLY A 312 0.28 -1.92 15.58
C GLY A 312 -0.03 -2.24 14.12
N PHE A 313 -0.33 -3.50 13.85
CA PHE A 313 -0.62 -3.97 12.50
C PHE A 313 -1.90 -4.82 12.47
N GLY A 314 -2.79 -4.52 11.54
CA GLY A 314 -3.99 -5.30 11.25
C GLY A 314 -3.70 -6.43 10.23
N LEU A 315 -4.70 -6.75 9.40
CA LEU A 315 -4.56 -7.80 8.38
C LEU A 315 -4.12 -7.20 7.01
N GLY A 316 -3.01 -6.45 7.01
CA GLY A 316 -2.44 -5.83 5.80
C GLY A 316 -2.32 -4.31 5.85
N ILE A 317 -2.59 -3.69 6.98
CA ILE A 317 -2.50 -2.24 7.22
C ILE A 317 -1.96 -1.94 8.60
N THR A 318 -1.35 -0.75 8.80
CA THR A 318 -0.98 -0.29 10.15
C THR A 318 -2.19 0.28 10.88
N VAL A 319 -2.20 0.16 12.21
CA VAL A 319 -3.24 0.68 13.10
C VAL A 319 -2.61 1.52 14.20
N LEU A 320 -3.11 2.73 14.43
CA LEU A 320 -2.59 3.63 15.46
C LEU A 320 -3.03 3.17 16.85
N LYS A 321 -2.07 2.95 17.76
CA LYS A 321 -2.27 2.59 19.15
C LYS A 321 -2.04 3.78 20.09
N ASP A 322 -1.00 4.56 19.82
CA ASP A 322 -0.55 5.68 20.65
C ASP A 322 -0.20 6.89 19.76
N PRO A 323 -1.11 7.90 19.69
CA PRO A 323 -0.87 9.12 18.90
C PRO A 323 0.32 9.95 19.36
N ILE A 324 0.63 9.91 20.68
CA ILE A 324 1.75 10.67 21.25
C ILE A 324 3.07 10.07 20.76
N ALA A 325 3.25 8.75 20.90
CA ALA A 325 4.42 8.07 20.41
C ALA A 325 4.56 8.17 18.88
N ALA A 326 3.45 8.21 18.13
CA ALA A 326 3.41 8.37 16.69
C ALA A 326 3.54 9.84 16.23
N GLN A 327 3.52 10.82 17.14
CA GLN A 327 3.59 12.25 16.86
C GLN A 327 2.58 12.72 15.80
N THR A 328 1.31 12.32 15.95
CA THR A 328 0.27 12.55 14.95
C THR A 328 -1.01 13.10 15.58
N PRO A 329 -1.81 13.94 14.87
CA PRO A 329 -3.13 14.38 15.31
C PRO A 329 -4.21 13.30 15.13
N GLU A 330 -3.87 12.17 14.55
CA GLU A 330 -4.79 11.08 14.25
C GLU A 330 -5.40 10.48 15.52
N SER A 331 -6.64 10.00 15.45
CA SER A 331 -7.29 9.31 16.57
C SER A 331 -6.76 7.86 16.72
N VAL A 332 -6.77 7.32 17.94
CA VAL A 332 -6.51 5.90 18.16
C VAL A 332 -7.44 5.05 17.29
N GLY A 333 -6.91 4.02 16.66
CA GLY A 333 -7.64 3.18 15.72
C GLY A 333 -7.56 3.67 14.27
N THR A 334 -6.93 4.82 13.99
CA THR A 334 -6.64 5.22 12.60
C THR A 334 -5.77 4.18 11.91
N TRP A 335 -6.16 3.79 10.71
CA TRP A 335 -5.42 2.87 9.87
C TRP A 335 -4.90 3.57 8.62
N ARG A 336 -3.68 3.20 8.22
CA ARG A 336 -2.97 3.85 7.12
C ARG A 336 -1.90 2.97 6.49
N MET A 337 -1.47 3.36 5.32
CA MET A 337 -0.22 2.94 4.69
C MET A 337 0.23 3.96 3.66
N GLY A 338 1.33 3.64 2.96
CA GLY A 338 1.84 4.40 1.81
C GLY A 338 2.24 3.48 0.67
N GLY A 339 2.77 4.05 -0.39
CA GLY A 339 3.31 3.35 -1.55
C GLY A 339 4.56 4.01 -2.06
N THR A 340 5.58 3.21 -2.38
CA THR A 340 6.94 3.67 -2.74
C THR A 340 6.96 4.69 -3.89
N TYR A 341 6.00 4.62 -4.82
CA TYR A 341 5.89 5.60 -5.91
C TYR A 341 5.34 6.96 -5.50
N GLY A 342 5.14 7.21 -4.19
CA GLY A 342 4.79 8.52 -3.64
C GLY A 342 3.35 8.63 -3.15
N HIS A 343 2.84 7.62 -2.47
CA HIS A 343 1.45 7.60 -2.02
C HIS A 343 1.34 7.54 -0.51
N SER A 344 0.40 8.30 0.04
CA SER A 344 -0.04 8.19 1.42
C SER A 344 -1.57 8.21 1.49
N TRP A 345 -2.10 7.55 2.51
CA TRP A 345 -3.53 7.53 2.79
C TRP A 345 -3.78 7.15 4.24
N PHE A 346 -4.89 7.58 4.79
CA PHE A 346 -5.35 7.13 6.10
C PHE A 346 -6.87 7.19 6.21
N VAL A 347 -7.40 6.40 7.15
CA VAL A 347 -8.80 6.45 7.58
C VAL A 347 -8.83 6.60 9.09
N ASP A 348 -9.47 7.65 9.57
CA ASP A 348 -9.77 7.89 10.98
C ASP A 348 -11.25 7.57 11.23
N PRO A 349 -11.57 6.40 11.81
CA PRO A 349 -12.95 6.00 12.03
C PRO A 349 -13.66 6.88 13.08
N VAL A 350 -12.93 7.46 14.02
CA VAL A 350 -13.48 8.34 15.07
C VAL A 350 -13.95 9.67 14.48
N ARG A 351 -13.14 10.24 13.56
CA ARG A 351 -13.45 11.47 12.85
C ARG A 351 -14.28 11.24 11.58
N GLN A 352 -14.56 9.99 11.24
CA GLN A 352 -15.21 9.59 9.99
C GLN A 352 -14.50 10.15 8.74
N LEU A 353 -13.17 10.18 8.77
CA LEU A 353 -12.32 10.70 7.70
C LEU A 353 -11.72 9.57 6.88
N SER A 354 -11.71 9.74 5.56
CA SER A 354 -10.88 8.98 4.63
C SER A 354 -10.09 9.94 3.75
N VAL A 355 -8.77 9.78 3.73
CA VAL A 355 -7.84 10.67 3.04
C VAL A 355 -6.97 9.87 2.09
N VAL A 356 -6.88 10.33 0.85
CA VAL A 356 -5.97 9.81 -0.18
C VAL A 356 -5.13 10.97 -0.70
N ALA A 357 -3.81 10.83 -0.65
CA ALA A 357 -2.85 11.77 -1.24
C ALA A 357 -1.90 10.97 -2.13
N PHE A 358 -2.22 10.90 -3.42
CA PHE A 358 -1.41 10.21 -4.42
C PHE A 358 -0.56 11.21 -5.19
N THR A 359 0.75 11.06 -5.10
CA THR A 359 1.70 11.84 -5.87
C THR A 359 2.41 10.93 -6.89
N ASN A 360 3.14 11.53 -7.80
CA ASN A 360 4.03 10.80 -8.69
C ASN A 360 5.52 10.99 -8.32
N THR A 361 5.81 11.44 -7.09
CA THR A 361 7.17 11.64 -6.57
C THR A 361 7.43 10.61 -5.46
N ALA A 362 8.23 9.61 -5.77
CA ALA A 362 8.59 8.52 -4.86
C ALA A 362 9.29 9.06 -3.61
N LEU A 363 9.04 8.42 -2.48
CA LEU A 363 9.54 8.71 -1.14
C LEU A 363 8.94 9.97 -0.52
N GLU A 364 9.00 11.16 -1.13
CA GLU A 364 8.38 12.37 -0.57
C GLU A 364 6.88 12.18 -0.30
N GLY A 365 6.12 11.65 -1.25
CA GLY A 365 4.69 11.38 -1.08
C GLY A 365 4.37 10.15 -0.21
N MET A 366 5.36 9.31 0.14
CA MET A 366 5.19 8.13 0.99
C MET A 366 5.60 8.38 2.44
N SER A 367 6.74 9.05 2.66
CA SER A 367 7.39 9.20 3.96
C SER A 367 8.11 10.54 4.15
N GLY A 368 8.07 11.44 3.17
CA GLY A 368 8.63 12.77 3.25
C GLY A 368 7.77 13.76 4.03
N ALA A 369 8.19 15.02 4.07
CA ALA A 369 7.53 16.08 4.83
C ALA A 369 6.07 16.30 4.41
N PHE A 370 5.77 16.16 3.12
CA PHE A 370 4.42 16.33 2.58
C PHE A 370 3.38 15.44 3.28
N VAL A 371 3.75 14.23 3.69
CA VAL A 371 2.82 13.30 4.37
C VAL A 371 2.34 13.84 5.72
N GLY A 372 3.24 14.44 6.48
CA GLY A 372 2.90 15.09 7.75
C GLY A 372 2.12 16.38 7.55
N GLU A 373 2.54 17.20 6.61
CA GLU A 373 1.91 18.50 6.28
C GLU A 373 0.46 18.32 5.82
N ILE A 374 0.19 17.38 4.91
CA ILE A 374 -1.17 17.11 4.44
C ILE A 374 -2.04 16.50 5.54
N CYS A 375 -1.49 15.64 6.39
CA CYS A 375 -2.19 15.11 7.55
C CYS A 375 -2.62 16.26 8.49
N GLN A 376 -1.69 17.10 8.91
CA GLN A 376 -1.98 18.25 9.78
C GLN A 376 -2.98 19.21 9.14
N ALA A 377 -2.83 19.51 7.85
CA ALA A 377 -3.74 20.39 7.12
C ALA A 377 -5.18 19.86 7.09
N VAL A 378 -5.36 18.55 6.88
CA VAL A 378 -6.68 17.90 6.89
C VAL A 378 -7.31 17.98 8.28
N TYR A 379 -6.56 17.68 9.35
CA TYR A 379 -7.10 17.77 10.73
C TYR A 379 -7.43 19.21 11.11
N ALA A 380 -6.61 20.20 10.70
CA ALA A 380 -6.91 21.61 10.90
C ALA A 380 -8.19 22.05 10.15
N ALA A 381 -8.36 21.57 8.92
CA ALA A 381 -9.52 21.87 8.10
C ALA A 381 -10.82 21.24 8.64
N THR A 382 -10.77 19.97 9.06
CA THR A 382 -11.95 19.22 9.50
C THR A 382 -12.29 19.45 10.97
N GLY A 383 -11.31 19.81 11.82
CA GLY A 383 -11.51 20.12 13.23
C GLY A 383 -12.21 21.45 13.50
N ALA A 384 -12.01 22.45 12.64
CA ALA A 384 -12.66 23.75 12.76
C ALA A 384 -14.19 23.70 12.58
N MET A 385 -14.73 22.63 11.96
CA MET A 385 -16.18 22.45 11.78
C MET A 385 -16.89 21.83 12.99
N GLN A 386 -16.16 21.22 13.93
CA GLN A 386 -16.76 20.64 15.15
C GLN A 386 -16.98 21.69 16.26
N CYS A 387 -16.45 22.89 16.13
CA CYS A 387 -16.57 23.98 17.09
C CYS A 387 -17.55 25.08 16.63
N ALA A 388 -18.22 24.92 15.52
CA ALA A 388 -19.24 25.83 15.00
C ALA A 388 -20.62 25.17 15.00
#